data_019391b964f7459d28e076dd08f42386
#
_entry.id   019391b964f7459d28e076dd08f42386
#
_cell.length_a   1.000
_cell.length_b   1.000
_cell.length_c   1.000
_cell.angle_alpha   90.00
_cell.angle_beta   90.00
_cell.angle_gamma   90.00
#
_symmetry.space_group_name_H-M   'P 1'
#
loop_
_entity.id
_entity.type
_entity.pdbx_description
1 polymer ?
#
loop_
_entity_poly.entity_id
_entity_poly.type
_entity_poly.pdbx_seq_one_letter_code
_entity_poly.pdbx_strand_id
1 'polypeptide(L)'
;MKSNKFVVLAAMFALLCASCCRDNFVKVVDGKFSGNGICPYFIGTNFWYGAILASDGEGGDIERLTSELDNLKASGITNLRILVGADGPDGVPTRVSPTLQKAPGVYNDAILRGLDRLMSELGKRDMKAVLYLNNSWEWSGGYGMYLEWAGEGKALIPAEVGYPMFMESVSRFVTCDKAKELFADHVRFIVSRTNTVTGKPYSQDPAIFSWQIGNEPRCFNSDPAVKQAFADWMWDVAYLIKSIDTNHMVSSGSEGLWGCENDPELFEKIHSCPNIDYINIHIWPYNWGWVSEESLLEDIPYAIDQTDAYIQAHMAVAEKYRKPIVIEEFGFPRDGFLFSKDTTTSARDLYYSHLFDCIQESAAEGGLLAGVNFWAWGGYASQSPDHIYWQTGDDYCGDPAQEQQGLNSVYAGDTTVGIIREAVSRISGSYKNLN
;
A
#
# COMPACT_ATOMS: atom_id res chain seq x y z
N MET A 1 -26.59 -55.76 20.65
CA MET A 1 -26.59 -54.98 19.39
C MET A 1 -27.10 -53.54 19.59
N LYS A 2 -26.64 -52.80 20.60
CA LYS A 2 -27.04 -51.37 20.82
C LYS A 2 -25.86 -50.37 20.91
N SER A 3 -24.63 -50.85 20.69
CA SER A 3 -23.42 -50.02 20.87
C SER A 3 -22.90 -49.34 19.58
N ASN A 4 -23.22 -49.84 18.38
CA ASN A 4 -22.62 -49.33 17.14
C ASN A 4 -23.34 -48.14 16.49
N LYS A 5 -24.55 -47.80 16.92
CA LYS A 5 -25.28 -46.64 16.36
C LYS A 5 -24.83 -45.31 16.94
N PHE A 6 -24.33 -45.30 18.18
CA PHE A 6 -23.83 -44.06 18.83
C PHE A 6 -22.45 -43.61 18.34
N VAL A 7 -21.60 -44.57 17.97
CA VAL A 7 -20.26 -44.24 17.44
C VAL A 7 -20.32 -43.71 16.02
N VAL A 8 -21.26 -44.17 15.20
CA VAL A 8 -21.46 -43.65 13.82
C VAL A 8 -22.07 -42.24 13.84
N LEU A 9 -22.95 -41.91 14.78
CA LEU A 9 -23.55 -40.58 14.90
C LEU A 9 -22.51 -39.55 15.41
N ALA A 10 -21.63 -39.91 16.34
CA ALA A 10 -20.56 -39.07 16.83
C ALA A 10 -19.48 -38.81 15.76
N ALA A 11 -19.16 -39.81 14.92
CA ALA A 11 -18.23 -39.65 13.81
C ALA A 11 -18.82 -38.75 12.68
N MET A 12 -20.14 -38.83 12.39
CA MET A 12 -20.80 -37.96 11.42
C MET A 12 -20.92 -36.53 11.95
N PHE A 13 -21.11 -36.32 13.25
CA PHE A 13 -21.13 -34.94 13.82
C PHE A 13 -19.73 -34.34 13.87
N ALA A 14 -18.68 -35.11 14.08
CA ALA A 14 -17.30 -34.63 14.03
C ALA A 14 -16.86 -34.28 12.58
N LEU A 15 -17.36 -35.02 11.59
CA LEU A 15 -17.11 -34.72 10.15
C LEU A 15 -17.92 -33.50 9.64
N LEU A 16 -19.08 -33.21 10.22
CA LEU A 16 -19.89 -32.03 9.90
C LEU A 16 -19.33 -30.74 10.55
N CYS A 17 -18.62 -30.86 11.68
CA CYS A 17 -17.95 -29.70 12.31
C CYS A 17 -16.58 -29.37 11.67
N ALA A 18 -15.96 -30.30 10.94
CA ALA A 18 -14.71 -30.06 10.21
C ALA A 18 -14.92 -29.35 8.87
N SER A 19 -16.17 -29.14 8.43
CA SER A 19 -16.50 -28.61 7.10
C SER A 19 -16.88 -27.12 7.08
N CYS A 20 -16.69 -26.34 8.15
CA CYS A 20 -17.13 -24.94 8.21
C CYS A 20 -16.10 -23.94 8.77
N CYS A 21 -14.81 -24.26 8.80
CA CYS A 21 -13.80 -23.21 8.86
C CYS A 21 -13.33 -22.91 7.42
N ARG A 22 -14.15 -22.19 6.64
CA ARG A 22 -13.63 -21.53 5.44
C ARG A 22 -12.62 -20.51 5.94
N ASP A 23 -11.37 -20.67 5.52
CA ASP A 23 -10.32 -19.69 5.77
C ASP A 23 -10.75 -18.38 5.08
N ASN A 24 -11.10 -17.37 5.87
CA ASN A 24 -11.58 -16.09 5.36
C ASN A 24 -10.42 -15.14 4.99
N PHE A 25 -9.19 -15.58 5.22
CA PHE A 25 -7.99 -14.80 4.95
C PHE A 25 -7.52 -14.97 3.51
N VAL A 26 -6.95 -13.91 2.95
CA VAL A 26 -6.29 -13.98 1.65
C VAL A 26 -4.91 -14.58 1.82
N LYS A 27 -4.56 -15.50 0.94
CA LYS A 27 -3.25 -16.18 0.91
C LYS A 27 -2.75 -16.30 -0.51
N VAL A 28 -1.47 -16.57 -0.67
CA VAL A 28 -0.91 -16.96 -1.96
C VAL A 28 -0.90 -18.49 -2.05
N VAL A 29 -1.56 -19.00 -3.07
CA VAL A 29 -1.60 -20.44 -3.39
C VAL A 29 -1.24 -20.58 -4.87
N ASP A 30 -0.21 -21.33 -5.17
CA ASP A 30 0.28 -21.57 -6.53
C ASP A 30 0.53 -20.28 -7.35
N GLY A 31 1.06 -19.23 -6.68
CA GLY A 31 1.37 -17.95 -7.31
C GLY A 31 0.17 -17.05 -7.50
N LYS A 32 -0.99 -17.35 -6.92
CA LYS A 32 -2.22 -16.55 -7.05
C LYS A 32 -2.79 -16.19 -5.69
N PHE A 33 -3.39 -15.01 -5.58
CA PHE A 33 -4.20 -14.70 -4.42
C PHE A 33 -5.43 -15.61 -4.35
N SER A 34 -5.66 -16.17 -3.20
CA SER A 34 -6.77 -17.10 -2.93
C SER A 34 -7.44 -16.72 -1.62
N GLY A 35 -8.77 -16.72 -1.62
CA GLY A 35 -9.59 -16.42 -0.46
C GLY A 35 -11.07 -16.54 -0.79
N ASN A 36 -11.91 -16.56 0.22
CA ASN A 36 -13.36 -16.74 0.01
C ASN A 36 -13.95 -15.49 -0.71
N GLY A 37 -14.44 -15.69 -1.94
CA GLY A 37 -15.09 -14.64 -2.73
C GLY A 37 -14.14 -13.61 -3.34
N ILE A 38 -12.82 -13.86 -3.33
CA ILE A 38 -11.82 -12.93 -3.89
C ILE A 38 -11.53 -13.27 -5.34
N CYS A 39 -11.53 -12.25 -6.21
CA CYS A 39 -10.89 -12.32 -7.50
C CYS A 39 -9.37 -12.18 -7.28
N PRO A 40 -8.54 -13.10 -7.81
CA PRO A 40 -7.08 -12.99 -7.69
C PRO A 40 -6.48 -11.77 -8.37
N TYR A 41 -7.23 -11.12 -9.23
CA TYR A 41 -6.83 -9.95 -10.01
C TYR A 41 -7.69 -8.75 -9.64
N PHE A 42 -7.08 -7.60 -9.38
CA PHE A 42 -7.82 -6.45 -8.87
C PHE A 42 -7.23 -5.10 -9.32
N ILE A 43 -8.09 -4.09 -9.29
CA ILE A 43 -7.70 -2.68 -9.25
C ILE A 43 -8.03 -2.18 -7.84
N GLY A 44 -7.04 -1.61 -7.18
CA GLY A 44 -7.16 -0.95 -5.89
C GLY A 44 -6.65 0.48 -5.94
N THR A 45 -6.54 1.10 -4.79
CA THR A 45 -6.04 2.48 -4.68
C THR A 45 -5.24 2.69 -3.41
N ASN A 46 -4.36 3.69 -3.44
CA ASN A 46 -3.79 4.26 -2.24
C ASN A 46 -4.82 5.18 -1.58
N PHE A 47 -5.12 4.92 -0.31
CA PHE A 47 -6.00 5.69 0.55
C PHE A 47 -5.28 5.94 1.88
N TRP A 48 -4.03 6.41 1.76
CA TRP A 48 -3.05 6.48 2.84
C TRP A 48 -3.56 7.24 4.06
N TYR A 49 -4.36 8.30 3.86
CA TYR A 49 -4.93 9.13 4.92
C TYR A 49 -6.20 8.54 5.58
N GLY A 50 -6.60 7.33 5.22
CA GLY A 50 -7.86 6.73 5.65
C GLY A 50 -8.04 6.62 7.16
N ALA A 51 -6.97 6.38 7.92
CA ALA A 51 -7.03 6.34 9.39
C ALA A 51 -7.28 7.73 10.00
N ILE A 52 -6.72 8.80 9.39
CA ILE A 52 -6.96 10.19 9.79
C ILE A 52 -8.41 10.55 9.51
N LEU A 53 -8.89 10.31 8.28
CA LEU A 53 -10.26 10.61 7.86
C LEU A 53 -11.30 9.88 8.73
N ALA A 54 -10.99 8.65 9.17
CA ALA A 54 -11.85 7.85 10.05
C ALA A 54 -11.78 8.24 11.52
N SER A 55 -10.90 9.18 11.91
CA SER A 55 -10.71 9.56 13.32
C SER A 55 -11.84 10.48 13.81
N ASP A 56 -11.90 10.64 15.13
CA ASP A 56 -12.72 11.64 15.82
C ASP A 56 -11.87 12.87 16.23
N GLY A 57 -10.65 12.97 15.68
CA GLY A 57 -9.70 14.06 15.88
C GLY A 57 -9.59 15.01 14.69
N GLU A 58 -8.52 15.79 14.69
CA GLU A 58 -8.18 16.68 13.60
C GLU A 58 -8.05 15.93 12.27
N GLY A 59 -8.62 16.48 11.19
CA GLY A 59 -8.65 15.86 9.85
C GLY A 59 -9.66 14.72 9.71
N GLY A 60 -10.44 14.39 10.78
CA GLY A 60 -11.47 13.35 10.73
C GLY A 60 -12.77 13.87 10.12
N ASP A 61 -13.36 13.06 9.23
CA ASP A 61 -14.69 13.25 8.64
C ASP A 61 -15.30 11.89 8.32
N ILE A 62 -16.16 11.41 9.22
CA ILE A 62 -16.76 10.08 9.13
C ILE A 62 -17.83 10.01 8.02
N GLU A 63 -18.53 11.12 7.75
CA GLU A 63 -19.52 11.17 6.67
C GLU A 63 -18.83 11.09 5.31
N ARG A 64 -17.75 11.84 5.13
CA ARG A 64 -16.89 11.73 3.95
C ARG A 64 -16.30 10.32 3.83
N LEU A 65 -15.71 9.76 4.88
CA LEU A 65 -15.18 8.40 4.86
C LEU A 65 -16.21 7.39 4.33
N THR A 66 -17.43 7.43 4.85
CA THR A 66 -18.50 6.51 4.45
C THR A 66 -18.83 6.67 2.97
N SER A 67 -18.95 7.91 2.50
CA SER A 67 -19.24 8.25 1.11
C SER A 67 -18.11 7.81 0.17
N GLU A 68 -16.84 7.99 0.59
CA GLU A 68 -15.66 7.54 -0.17
C GLU A 68 -15.65 6.02 -0.34
N LEU A 69 -15.83 5.28 0.77
CA LEU A 69 -15.83 3.82 0.73
C LEU A 69 -16.99 3.25 -0.09
N ASP A 70 -18.18 3.86 -0.03
CA ASP A 70 -19.33 3.46 -0.83
C ASP A 70 -19.07 3.70 -2.32
N ASN A 71 -18.47 4.82 -2.69
CA ASN A 71 -18.10 5.12 -4.09
C ASN A 71 -17.03 4.17 -4.61
N LEU A 72 -15.97 3.94 -3.82
CA LEU A 72 -14.91 2.98 -4.16
C LEU A 72 -15.49 1.59 -4.39
N LYS A 73 -16.32 1.10 -3.48
CA LYS A 73 -16.99 -0.19 -3.60
C LYS A 73 -17.90 -0.25 -4.86
N ALA A 74 -18.69 0.78 -5.12
CA ALA A 74 -19.53 0.88 -6.31
C ALA A 74 -18.73 0.94 -7.61
N SER A 75 -17.48 1.42 -7.54
CA SER A 75 -16.54 1.44 -8.66
C SER A 75 -15.77 0.10 -8.82
N GLY A 76 -16.03 -0.87 -7.93
CA GLY A 76 -15.37 -2.17 -7.92
C GLY A 76 -13.96 -2.18 -7.31
N ILE A 77 -13.54 -1.06 -6.70
CA ILE A 77 -12.29 -0.95 -5.98
C ILE A 77 -12.49 -1.54 -4.58
N THR A 78 -11.78 -2.62 -4.28
CA THR A 78 -11.94 -3.35 -3.01
C THR A 78 -10.65 -3.56 -2.25
N ASN A 79 -9.52 -3.10 -2.78
CA ASN A 79 -8.21 -3.15 -2.13
C ASN A 79 -7.71 -1.72 -1.90
N LEU A 80 -7.44 -1.37 -0.65
CA LEU A 80 -6.98 -0.05 -0.23
C LEU A 80 -5.62 -0.17 0.45
N ARG A 81 -4.66 0.67 0.07
CA ARG A 81 -3.35 0.74 0.73
C ARG A 81 -3.35 1.92 1.71
N ILE A 82 -3.11 1.64 3.00
CA ILE A 82 -3.34 2.53 4.13
C ILE A 82 -2.04 2.74 4.91
N LEU A 83 -1.71 4.00 5.22
CA LEU A 83 -0.58 4.32 6.09
C LEU A 83 -0.90 4.01 7.55
N VAL A 84 -0.06 3.21 8.18
CA VAL A 84 -0.06 2.93 9.62
C VAL A 84 1.29 3.29 10.22
N GLY A 85 1.81 4.42 9.80
CA GLY A 85 3.07 5.00 10.22
C GLY A 85 3.09 6.46 9.80
N ALA A 86 2.95 7.36 10.75
CA ALA A 86 3.21 8.79 10.60
C ALA A 86 3.91 9.21 11.88
N ASP A 87 5.20 9.47 11.77
CA ASP A 87 6.14 9.53 12.88
C ASP A 87 6.66 10.94 13.10
N GLY A 88 6.77 11.35 14.36
CA GLY A 88 7.33 12.63 14.76
C GLY A 88 6.31 13.65 15.26
N PRO A 89 6.72 14.90 15.50
CA PRO A 89 5.85 15.96 15.97
C PRO A 89 4.89 16.41 14.87
N ASP A 90 3.69 16.84 15.29
CA ASP A 90 2.74 17.52 14.40
C ASP A 90 3.29 18.89 13.93
N GLY A 91 2.76 19.39 12.81
CA GLY A 91 3.01 20.75 12.34
C GLY A 91 4.31 20.95 11.55
N VAL A 92 4.94 19.87 11.08
CA VAL A 92 6.00 19.95 10.07
C VAL A 92 5.33 20.09 8.69
N PRO A 93 5.55 21.19 7.95
CA PRO A 93 4.73 21.53 6.77
C PRO A 93 4.73 20.47 5.65
N THR A 94 5.84 19.72 5.52
CA THR A 94 5.98 18.68 4.48
C THR A 94 5.52 17.30 4.93
N ARG A 95 5.05 17.18 6.20
CA ARG A 95 4.68 15.89 6.78
C ARG A 95 3.19 15.75 7.00
N VAL A 96 2.76 14.50 6.98
CA VAL A 96 1.42 14.11 7.42
C VAL A 96 1.14 14.60 8.84
N SER A 97 0.03 15.28 9.04
CA SER A 97 -0.44 15.77 10.34
C SER A 97 -1.97 15.61 10.43
N PRO A 98 -2.52 15.12 11.55
CA PRO A 98 -1.81 14.74 12.78
C PRO A 98 -1.03 13.43 12.63
N THR A 99 0.07 13.30 13.36
CA THR A 99 0.93 12.12 13.35
C THR A 99 0.35 10.98 14.19
N LEU A 100 0.64 9.74 13.78
CA LEU A 100 0.24 8.54 14.53
C LEU A 100 1.13 8.31 15.76
N GLN A 101 2.45 8.40 15.61
CA GLN A 101 3.41 8.19 16.69
C GLN A 101 4.22 9.46 16.93
N LYS A 102 3.94 10.16 18.03
CA LYS A 102 4.56 11.47 18.34
C LYS A 102 5.96 11.34 18.94
N ALA A 103 6.25 10.23 19.58
CA ALA A 103 7.53 9.82 20.13
C ALA A 103 7.52 8.30 20.27
N PRO A 104 8.68 7.63 20.47
CA PRO A 104 8.74 6.18 20.63
C PRO A 104 7.71 5.63 21.63
N GLY A 105 6.76 4.83 21.15
CA GLY A 105 5.68 4.25 21.98
C GLY A 105 4.60 5.23 22.43
N VAL A 106 4.61 6.49 21.99
CA VAL A 106 3.60 7.50 22.30
C VAL A 106 2.70 7.74 21.09
N TYR A 107 1.53 7.13 21.13
CA TYR A 107 0.60 7.11 20.01
C TYR A 107 -0.53 8.14 20.16
N ASN A 108 -1.06 8.57 19.02
CA ASN A 108 -2.28 9.38 18.95
C ASN A 108 -3.51 8.46 18.98
N ASP A 109 -4.19 8.43 20.12
CA ASP A 109 -5.36 7.57 20.31
C ASP A 109 -6.51 7.87 19.36
N ALA A 110 -6.68 9.11 18.90
CA ALA A 110 -7.72 9.45 17.92
C ALA A 110 -7.45 8.76 16.58
N ILE A 111 -6.20 8.76 16.10
CA ILE A 111 -5.81 8.09 14.86
C ILE A 111 -5.90 6.56 15.02
N LEU A 112 -5.49 6.01 16.18
CA LEU A 112 -5.64 4.57 16.44
C LEU A 112 -7.11 4.13 16.43
N ARG A 113 -8.01 4.92 17.02
CA ARG A 113 -9.46 4.64 16.93
C ARG A 113 -9.99 4.85 15.52
N GLY A 114 -9.43 5.82 14.78
CA GLY A 114 -9.71 6.02 13.36
C GLY A 114 -9.35 4.79 12.53
N LEU A 115 -8.15 4.22 12.73
CA LEU A 115 -7.75 2.97 12.09
C LEU A 115 -8.71 1.82 12.44
N ASP A 116 -9.07 1.66 13.71
CA ASP A 116 -10.04 0.65 14.15
C ASP A 116 -11.40 0.80 13.47
N ARG A 117 -11.89 2.05 13.34
CA ARG A 117 -13.14 2.36 12.64
C ARG A 117 -13.03 2.07 11.16
N LEU A 118 -11.94 2.51 10.52
CA LEU A 118 -11.69 2.24 9.09
C LEU A 118 -11.74 0.73 8.81
N MET A 119 -11.04 -0.08 9.60
CA MET A 119 -11.06 -1.53 9.44
C MET A 119 -12.46 -2.12 9.60
N SER A 120 -13.24 -1.63 10.57
CA SER A 120 -14.64 -2.02 10.74
C SER A 120 -15.49 -1.66 9.52
N GLU A 121 -15.33 -0.46 8.95
CA GLU A 121 -16.06 0.00 7.76
C GLU A 121 -15.68 -0.78 6.50
N LEU A 122 -14.41 -1.14 6.34
CA LEU A 122 -13.94 -2.01 5.26
C LEU A 122 -14.56 -3.41 5.36
N GLY A 123 -14.55 -3.99 6.58
CA GLY A 123 -15.15 -5.31 6.81
C GLY A 123 -16.64 -5.37 6.49
N LYS A 124 -17.41 -4.30 6.79
CA LYS A 124 -18.85 -4.20 6.43
C LYS A 124 -19.10 -4.19 4.91
N ARG A 125 -18.11 -3.78 4.13
CA ARG A 125 -18.18 -3.64 2.66
C ARG A 125 -17.47 -4.76 1.91
N ASP A 126 -16.95 -5.77 2.61
CA ASP A 126 -16.08 -6.80 2.02
C ASP A 126 -14.89 -6.18 1.25
N MET A 127 -14.32 -5.11 1.78
CA MET A 127 -13.12 -4.46 1.27
C MET A 127 -11.89 -4.91 2.08
N LYS A 128 -10.73 -4.75 1.49
CA LYS A 128 -9.44 -5.21 2.05
C LYS A 128 -8.47 -4.06 2.19
N ALA A 129 -7.60 -4.13 3.19
CA ALA A 129 -6.54 -3.17 3.44
C ALA A 129 -5.15 -3.80 3.39
N VAL A 130 -4.24 -3.17 2.65
CA VAL A 130 -2.79 -3.31 2.81
C VAL A 130 -2.35 -2.26 3.82
N LEU A 131 -1.80 -2.68 4.95
CA LEU A 131 -1.40 -1.79 6.03
C LEU A 131 0.12 -1.64 6.05
N TYR A 132 0.66 -0.50 5.60
CA TYR A 132 2.10 -0.28 5.60
C TYR A 132 2.57 0.49 6.83
N LEU A 133 3.69 0.01 7.44
CA LEU A 133 4.07 0.31 8.81
C LEU A 133 5.19 1.34 8.94
N ASN A 134 5.84 1.72 7.84
CA ASN A 134 6.96 2.64 7.82
C ASN A 134 7.03 3.38 6.50
N ASN A 135 8.00 4.28 6.37
CA ASN A 135 8.31 4.99 5.14
C ASN A 135 9.82 5.26 5.07
N SER A 136 10.41 5.10 3.90
CA SER A 136 11.79 5.55 3.72
C SER A 136 11.90 7.05 3.47
N TRP A 137 10.79 7.66 3.04
CA TRP A 137 10.69 9.07 2.72
C TRP A 137 10.20 9.92 3.91
N GLU A 138 10.51 11.19 3.85
CA GLU A 138 10.30 12.15 4.93
C GLU A 138 8.82 12.49 5.16
N TRP A 139 7.95 12.43 4.15
CA TRP A 139 6.58 12.94 4.23
C TRP A 139 5.67 12.28 5.30
N SER A 140 6.07 11.16 5.85
CA SER A 140 5.45 10.58 7.04
C SER A 140 6.44 10.34 8.19
N GLY A 141 7.57 11.04 8.21
CA GLY A 141 8.60 10.93 9.23
C GLY A 141 9.58 9.77 9.01
N GLY A 142 9.10 8.54 9.09
CA GLY A 142 9.79 7.32 8.69
C GLY A 142 11.22 7.18 9.19
N TYR A 143 12.12 6.69 8.33
CA TYR A 143 13.53 6.41 8.68
C TYR A 143 14.22 7.58 9.39
N GLY A 144 13.97 8.82 8.95
CA GLY A 144 14.57 10.00 9.55
C GLY A 144 14.19 10.17 11.01
N MET A 145 12.91 9.95 11.34
CA MET A 145 12.43 10.07 12.73
C MET A 145 12.95 8.95 13.62
N TYR A 146 13.01 7.71 13.13
CA TYR A 146 13.58 6.61 13.90
C TYR A 146 15.08 6.82 14.20
N LEU A 147 15.82 7.41 13.25
CA LEU A 147 17.22 7.81 13.48
C LEU A 147 17.33 8.94 14.51
N GLU A 148 16.47 9.96 14.43
CA GLU A 148 16.42 11.03 15.42
C GLU A 148 16.14 10.49 16.82
N TRP A 149 15.16 9.62 16.95
CA TRP A 149 14.83 8.96 18.23
C TRP A 149 15.92 8.02 18.73
N ALA A 150 16.72 7.47 17.84
CA ALA A 150 17.92 6.69 18.20
C ALA A 150 19.09 7.55 18.67
N GLY A 151 19.02 8.89 18.48
CA GLY A 151 20.10 9.81 18.86
C GLY A 151 21.12 10.09 17.74
N GLU A 152 20.79 9.71 16.49
CA GLU A 152 21.67 9.83 15.32
C GLU A 152 21.63 11.21 14.63
N GLY A 153 21.04 12.19 15.27
CA GLY A 153 20.86 13.55 14.75
C GLY A 153 19.42 13.85 14.39
N LYS A 154 19.14 15.08 13.96
CA LYS A 154 17.79 15.49 13.56
C LYS A 154 17.38 14.87 12.24
N ALA A 155 16.10 14.51 12.11
CA ALA A 155 15.51 14.12 10.86
C ALA A 155 15.55 15.31 9.87
N LEU A 156 16.15 15.07 8.70
CA LEU A 156 16.30 16.08 7.67
C LEU A 156 15.03 16.18 6.81
N ILE A 157 14.78 17.40 6.32
CA ILE A 157 13.65 17.71 5.42
C ILE A 157 14.23 17.95 4.02
N PRO A 158 13.86 17.15 3.00
CA PRO A 158 14.41 17.31 1.64
C PRO A 158 14.22 18.70 1.06
N ALA A 159 13.11 19.36 1.35
CA ALA A 159 12.85 20.74 0.92
C ALA A 159 13.87 21.76 1.47
N GLU A 160 14.53 21.49 2.59
CA GLU A 160 15.53 22.34 3.22
C GLU A 160 16.95 22.02 2.78
N VAL A 161 17.27 20.72 2.67
CA VAL A 161 18.65 20.24 2.47
C VAL A 161 18.90 19.60 1.10
N GLY A 162 17.87 19.34 0.33
CA GLY A 162 17.91 18.59 -0.92
C GLY A 162 17.90 17.06 -0.72
N TYR A 163 17.37 16.36 -1.71
CA TYR A 163 17.25 14.89 -1.68
C TYR A 163 18.59 14.15 -1.48
N PRO A 164 19.72 14.54 -2.11
CA PRO A 164 21.00 13.83 -1.90
C PRO A 164 21.43 13.78 -0.45
N MET A 165 21.35 14.90 0.28
CA MET A 165 21.72 14.96 1.70
C MET A 165 20.73 14.20 2.59
N PHE A 166 19.43 14.28 2.26
CA PHE A 166 18.43 13.48 2.94
C PHE A 166 18.70 11.98 2.77
N MET A 167 18.87 11.51 1.53
CA MET A 167 19.14 10.08 1.25
C MET A 167 20.40 9.56 1.94
N GLU A 168 21.49 10.36 1.94
CA GLU A 168 22.70 10.03 2.69
C GLU A 168 22.41 9.88 4.20
N SER A 169 21.60 10.79 4.76
CA SER A 169 21.23 10.72 6.19
C SER A 169 20.45 9.47 6.51
N VAL A 170 19.41 9.14 5.75
CA VAL A 170 18.51 8.01 6.04
C VAL A 170 19.09 6.66 5.66
N SER A 171 20.14 6.60 4.82
CA SER A 171 20.85 5.37 4.49
C SER A 171 21.43 4.65 5.72
N ARG A 172 21.63 5.37 6.82
CA ARG A 172 22.12 4.82 8.09
C ARG A 172 21.08 4.00 8.85
N PHE A 173 19.79 4.10 8.49
CA PHE A 173 18.71 3.43 9.22
C PHE A 173 18.95 1.92 9.33
N VAL A 174 19.26 1.25 8.22
CA VAL A 174 19.41 -0.22 8.18
C VAL A 174 20.64 -0.74 8.94
N THR A 175 21.58 0.15 9.25
CA THR A 175 22.78 -0.17 10.05
C THR A 175 22.70 0.34 11.50
N CYS A 176 21.65 1.08 11.87
CA CYS A 176 21.41 1.58 13.22
C CYS A 176 20.51 0.62 14.00
N ASP A 177 21.10 -0.24 14.84
CA ASP A 177 20.33 -1.24 15.60
C ASP A 177 19.25 -0.62 16.48
N LYS A 178 19.52 0.55 17.08
CA LYS A 178 18.56 1.24 17.93
C LYS A 178 17.35 1.74 17.14
N ALA A 179 17.54 2.30 15.94
CA ALA A 179 16.46 2.75 15.09
C ALA A 179 15.61 1.57 14.61
N LYS A 180 16.23 0.46 14.22
CA LYS A 180 15.53 -0.78 13.84
C LYS A 180 14.72 -1.37 14.99
N GLU A 181 15.25 -1.33 16.22
CA GLU A 181 14.53 -1.81 17.41
C GLU A 181 13.29 -0.96 17.72
N LEU A 182 13.42 0.38 17.67
CA LEU A 182 12.28 1.28 17.85
C LEU A 182 11.17 1.03 16.80
N PHE A 183 11.56 0.76 15.56
CA PHE A 183 10.59 0.36 14.54
C PHE A 183 9.98 -1.02 14.83
N ALA A 184 10.78 -1.99 15.26
CA ALA A 184 10.26 -3.31 15.64
C ALA A 184 9.24 -3.22 16.80
N ASP A 185 9.42 -2.29 17.74
CA ASP A 185 8.44 -2.03 18.80
C ASP A 185 7.11 -1.47 18.24
N HIS A 186 7.19 -0.58 17.24
CA HIS A 186 6.00 -0.12 16.51
C HIS A 186 5.29 -1.28 15.80
N VAL A 187 6.02 -2.14 15.09
CA VAL A 187 5.48 -3.35 14.46
C VAL A 187 4.75 -4.23 15.48
N ARG A 188 5.39 -4.53 16.62
CA ARG A 188 4.79 -5.34 17.69
C ARG A 188 3.49 -4.71 18.18
N PHE A 189 3.49 -3.41 18.43
CA PHE A 189 2.33 -2.69 18.95
C PHE A 189 1.15 -2.72 17.96
N ILE A 190 1.38 -2.43 16.69
CA ILE A 190 0.31 -2.37 15.70
C ILE A 190 -0.20 -3.77 15.32
N VAL A 191 0.69 -4.71 15.03
CA VAL A 191 0.27 -6.06 14.57
C VAL A 191 -0.45 -6.84 15.66
N SER A 192 -0.12 -6.63 16.93
CA SER A 192 -0.80 -7.26 18.07
C SER A 192 -2.06 -6.51 18.55
N ARG A 193 -2.45 -5.42 17.87
CA ARG A 193 -3.57 -4.58 18.30
C ARG A 193 -4.89 -5.34 18.31
N THR A 194 -5.75 -5.04 19.26
CA THR A 194 -7.16 -5.41 19.26
C THR A 194 -7.97 -4.20 18.83
N ASN A 195 -8.78 -4.36 17.80
CA ASN A 195 -9.68 -3.33 17.29
C ASN A 195 -10.72 -2.95 18.34
N THR A 196 -10.74 -1.70 18.76
CA THR A 196 -11.63 -1.22 19.84
C THR A 196 -13.09 -1.10 19.41
N VAL A 197 -13.38 -1.08 18.12
CA VAL A 197 -14.75 -1.02 17.58
C VAL A 197 -15.36 -2.41 17.45
N THR A 198 -14.58 -3.39 16.96
CA THR A 198 -15.07 -4.75 16.72
C THR A 198 -14.76 -5.72 17.85
N GLY A 199 -13.82 -5.38 18.73
CA GLY A 199 -13.30 -6.26 19.79
C GLY A 199 -12.43 -7.41 19.28
N LYS A 200 -12.09 -7.45 17.98
CA LYS A 200 -11.28 -8.52 17.38
C LYS A 200 -9.80 -8.13 17.36
N PRO A 201 -8.88 -9.06 17.64
CA PRO A 201 -7.47 -8.86 17.31
C PRO A 201 -7.30 -8.59 15.81
N TYR A 202 -6.36 -7.71 15.43
CA TYR A 202 -6.06 -7.46 14.00
C TYR A 202 -5.62 -8.74 13.30
N SER A 203 -4.89 -9.62 13.97
CA SER A 203 -4.52 -10.94 13.43
C SER A 203 -5.72 -11.86 13.10
N GLN A 204 -6.94 -11.48 13.51
CA GLN A 204 -8.18 -12.20 13.20
C GLN A 204 -9.17 -11.38 12.35
N ASP A 205 -8.73 -10.23 11.82
CA ASP A 205 -9.59 -9.38 11.00
C ASP A 205 -9.41 -9.69 9.50
N PRO A 206 -10.37 -10.38 8.85
CA PRO A 206 -10.23 -10.74 7.45
C PRO A 206 -10.29 -9.52 6.50
N ALA A 207 -10.55 -8.31 6.98
CA ALA A 207 -10.43 -7.09 6.19
C ALA A 207 -8.97 -6.68 5.95
N ILE A 208 -8.01 -7.18 6.71
CA ILE A 208 -6.59 -7.02 6.39
C ILE A 208 -6.24 -7.97 5.22
N PHE A 209 -5.70 -7.39 4.15
CA PHE A 209 -5.14 -8.14 3.03
C PHE A 209 -3.71 -8.57 3.35
N SER A 210 -2.91 -7.62 3.79
CA SER A 210 -1.51 -7.86 4.14
C SER A 210 -0.99 -6.79 5.09
N TRP A 211 0.01 -7.15 5.85
CA TRP A 211 0.96 -6.22 6.46
C TRP A 211 2.04 -5.89 5.44
N GLN A 212 2.44 -4.63 5.39
CA GLN A 212 3.52 -4.20 4.52
C GLN A 212 4.61 -3.53 5.35
N ILE A 213 5.88 -3.91 5.09
CA ILE A 213 7.01 -3.48 5.90
C ILE A 213 7.16 -1.96 5.87
N GLY A 214 7.00 -1.34 4.71
CA GLY A 214 7.07 0.11 4.60
C GLY A 214 6.63 0.63 3.24
N ASN A 215 6.57 1.94 3.12
CA ASN A 215 6.46 2.64 1.86
C ASN A 215 7.86 2.81 1.27
N GLU A 216 8.07 2.24 0.09
CA GLU A 216 9.30 2.37 -0.69
C GLU A 216 10.59 2.16 0.12
N PRO A 217 10.70 1.04 0.87
CA PRO A 217 11.91 0.79 1.65
C PRO A 217 13.13 0.73 0.74
N ARG A 218 14.18 1.48 1.10
CA ARG A 218 15.45 1.59 0.39
C ARG A 218 16.64 1.59 1.34
N CYS A 219 17.79 1.17 0.86
CA CYS A 219 19.06 1.37 1.59
C CYS A 219 19.77 2.69 1.23
N PHE A 220 19.43 3.33 0.12
CA PHE A 220 20.05 4.56 -0.38
C PHE A 220 21.58 4.50 -0.42
N ASN A 221 22.13 3.33 -0.71
CA ASN A 221 23.57 3.09 -0.64
C ASN A 221 23.98 1.97 -1.60
N SER A 222 25.10 2.17 -2.27
CA SER A 222 25.70 1.18 -3.18
C SER A 222 26.66 0.19 -2.50
N ASP A 223 27.02 0.41 -1.22
CA ASP A 223 27.91 -0.48 -0.48
C ASP A 223 27.24 -1.86 -0.30
N PRO A 224 27.90 -2.95 -0.71
CA PRO A 224 27.38 -4.31 -0.56
C PRO A 224 27.04 -4.69 0.90
N ALA A 225 27.76 -4.16 1.89
CA ALA A 225 27.48 -4.43 3.29
C ALA A 225 26.17 -3.75 3.74
N VAL A 226 25.88 -2.54 3.27
CA VAL A 226 24.63 -1.83 3.55
C VAL A 226 23.46 -2.50 2.82
N LYS A 227 23.62 -2.90 1.56
CA LYS A 227 22.63 -3.69 0.81
C LYS A 227 22.33 -5.02 1.52
N GLN A 228 23.34 -5.69 2.04
CA GLN A 228 23.16 -6.91 2.83
C GLN A 228 22.35 -6.63 4.09
N ALA A 229 22.73 -5.60 4.86
CA ALA A 229 22.04 -5.21 6.09
C ALA A 229 20.56 -4.83 5.80
N PHE A 230 20.28 -4.20 4.66
CA PHE A 230 18.92 -3.90 4.21
C PHE A 230 18.10 -5.16 3.94
N ALA A 231 18.65 -6.10 3.18
CA ALA A 231 17.95 -7.35 2.91
C ALA A 231 17.70 -8.16 4.20
N ASP A 232 18.66 -8.21 5.10
CA ASP A 232 18.53 -8.91 6.38
C ASP A 232 17.45 -8.23 7.26
N TRP A 233 17.44 -6.89 7.33
CA TRP A 233 16.39 -6.16 8.05
C TRP A 233 14.99 -6.41 7.47
N MET A 234 14.83 -6.44 6.14
CA MET A 234 13.54 -6.77 5.51
C MET A 234 13.06 -8.17 5.91
N TRP A 235 13.96 -9.13 5.95
CA TRP A 235 13.65 -10.50 6.37
C TRP A 235 13.28 -10.56 7.86
N ASP A 236 14.03 -9.87 8.71
CA ASP A 236 13.79 -9.83 10.16
C ASP A 236 12.41 -9.23 10.47
N VAL A 237 12.02 -8.16 9.78
CA VAL A 237 10.71 -7.54 9.96
C VAL A 237 9.59 -8.46 9.45
N ALA A 238 9.75 -9.09 8.29
CA ALA A 238 8.78 -10.07 7.78
C ALA A 238 8.61 -11.25 8.75
N TYR A 239 9.71 -11.76 9.30
CA TYR A 239 9.68 -12.79 10.34
C TYR A 239 8.98 -12.31 11.61
N LEU A 240 9.29 -11.10 12.08
CA LEU A 240 8.64 -10.51 13.27
C LEU A 240 7.13 -10.43 13.07
N ILE A 241 6.65 -9.91 11.94
CA ILE A 241 5.22 -9.84 11.64
C ILE A 241 4.59 -11.24 11.67
N LYS A 242 5.18 -12.22 10.95
CA LYS A 242 4.69 -13.60 10.91
C LYS A 242 4.74 -14.31 12.26
N SER A 243 5.63 -13.92 13.17
CA SER A 243 5.67 -14.47 14.53
C SER A 243 4.50 -14.02 15.41
N ILE A 244 3.88 -12.87 15.07
CA ILE A 244 2.72 -12.31 15.78
C ILE A 244 1.42 -12.70 15.06
N ASP A 245 1.43 -12.64 13.73
CA ASP A 245 0.26 -12.86 12.88
C ASP A 245 0.57 -13.87 11.77
N THR A 246 0.09 -15.08 11.93
CA THR A 246 0.23 -16.18 10.96
C THR A 246 -0.88 -16.21 9.92
N ASN A 247 -1.91 -15.38 10.07
CA ASN A 247 -3.09 -15.40 9.21
C ASN A 247 -2.95 -14.49 7.99
N HIS A 248 -2.28 -13.34 8.13
CA HIS A 248 -2.19 -12.38 7.03
C HIS A 248 -0.88 -12.52 6.24
N MET A 249 -0.96 -12.08 5.00
CA MET A 249 0.19 -11.96 4.13
C MET A 249 1.12 -10.82 4.60
N VAL A 250 2.38 -10.90 4.18
CA VAL A 250 3.37 -9.83 4.35
C VAL A 250 3.92 -9.48 2.98
N SER A 251 4.12 -8.18 2.74
CA SER A 251 4.80 -7.66 1.56
C SER A 251 5.86 -6.64 1.91
N SER A 252 6.76 -6.40 0.96
CA SER A 252 7.89 -5.49 1.15
C SER A 252 7.49 -4.01 1.10
N GLY A 253 6.62 -3.63 0.16
CA GLY A 253 6.32 -2.26 -0.23
C GLY A 253 7.40 -1.64 -1.11
N SER A 254 8.23 -2.47 -1.75
CA SER A 254 9.33 -2.05 -2.62
C SER A 254 8.84 -1.39 -3.91
N GLU A 255 9.61 -0.41 -4.41
CA GLU A 255 9.43 0.12 -5.76
C GLU A 255 9.88 -0.86 -6.86
N GLY A 256 10.50 -1.97 -6.49
CA GLY A 256 11.16 -2.87 -7.44
C GLY A 256 12.66 -2.58 -7.58
N LEU A 257 13.18 -2.62 -8.82
CA LEU A 257 14.61 -2.38 -9.08
C LEU A 257 15.05 -0.98 -8.65
N TRP A 258 14.22 0.05 -8.83
CA TRP A 258 14.52 1.41 -8.34
C TRP A 258 14.72 1.43 -6.83
N GLY A 259 13.87 0.76 -6.07
CA GLY A 259 13.99 0.62 -4.61
C GLY A 259 15.16 -0.25 -4.16
N CYS A 260 15.78 -0.97 -5.07
CA CYS A 260 16.94 -1.84 -4.83
C CYS A 260 18.23 -1.31 -5.47
N GLU A 261 18.36 0.01 -5.67
CA GLU A 261 19.56 0.65 -6.25
C GLU A 261 19.89 0.09 -7.65
N ASN A 262 18.88 -0.30 -8.43
CA ASN A 262 18.99 -1.00 -9.72
C ASN A 262 19.81 -2.32 -9.65
N ASP A 263 19.80 -2.98 -8.50
CA ASP A 263 20.50 -4.23 -8.26
C ASP A 263 19.51 -5.41 -8.26
N PRO A 264 19.48 -6.22 -9.33
CA PRO A 264 18.55 -7.35 -9.44
C PRO A 264 18.85 -8.47 -8.43
N GLU A 265 20.11 -8.62 -7.96
CA GLU A 265 20.46 -9.61 -6.95
C GLU A 265 19.89 -9.20 -5.58
N LEU A 266 19.94 -7.90 -5.25
CA LEU A 266 19.31 -7.37 -4.04
C LEU A 266 17.78 -7.53 -4.09
N PHE A 267 17.16 -7.19 -5.22
CA PHE A 267 15.72 -7.37 -5.42
C PHE A 267 15.31 -8.83 -5.24
N GLU A 268 16.01 -9.74 -5.93
CA GLU A 268 15.75 -11.17 -5.80
C GLU A 268 15.94 -11.65 -4.37
N LYS A 269 17.03 -11.23 -3.70
CA LYS A 269 17.34 -11.61 -2.33
C LYS A 269 16.22 -11.24 -1.36
N ILE A 270 15.71 -10.02 -1.43
CA ILE A 270 14.60 -9.57 -0.60
C ILE A 270 13.35 -10.44 -0.84
N HIS A 271 12.98 -10.63 -2.10
CA HIS A 271 11.76 -11.32 -2.45
C HIS A 271 11.86 -12.86 -2.42
N SER A 272 13.06 -13.42 -2.25
CA SER A 272 13.26 -14.83 -1.94
C SER A 272 12.85 -15.20 -0.51
N CYS A 273 12.65 -14.22 0.38
CA CYS A 273 12.17 -14.44 1.75
C CYS A 273 10.85 -15.24 1.77
N PRO A 274 10.79 -16.38 2.46
CA PRO A 274 9.56 -17.18 2.53
C PRO A 274 8.43 -16.48 3.29
N ASN A 275 8.75 -15.49 4.13
CA ASN A 275 7.79 -14.70 4.90
C ASN A 275 7.27 -13.46 4.16
N ILE A 276 7.80 -13.13 2.98
CA ILE A 276 7.25 -12.13 2.06
C ILE A 276 6.42 -12.90 1.02
N ASP A 277 5.11 -12.73 1.07
CA ASP A 277 4.17 -13.58 0.32
C ASP A 277 4.00 -13.15 -1.14
N TYR A 278 4.14 -11.86 -1.46
CA TYR A 278 4.00 -11.33 -2.80
C TYR A 278 4.96 -10.17 -3.06
N ILE A 279 5.14 -9.82 -4.31
CA ILE A 279 6.09 -8.82 -4.79
C ILE A 279 5.35 -7.51 -5.03
N ASN A 280 5.97 -6.40 -4.64
CA ASN A 280 5.53 -5.05 -4.94
C ASN A 280 6.49 -4.38 -5.91
N ILE A 281 5.93 -3.61 -6.82
CA ILE A 281 6.66 -2.63 -7.64
C ILE A 281 5.84 -1.34 -7.70
N HIS A 282 6.52 -0.21 -7.88
CA HIS A 282 5.91 1.10 -8.13
C HIS A 282 6.39 1.61 -9.48
N ILE A 283 5.59 2.42 -10.17
CA ILE A 283 5.92 2.95 -11.48
C ILE A 283 5.53 4.42 -11.54
N TRP A 284 6.53 5.28 -11.66
CA TRP A 284 6.37 6.72 -11.62
C TRP A 284 6.92 7.41 -12.88
N PRO A 285 6.16 7.43 -14.00
CA PRO A 285 6.65 7.94 -15.28
C PRO A 285 7.18 9.37 -15.22
N TYR A 286 6.49 10.26 -14.53
CA TYR A 286 6.90 11.64 -14.36
C TYR A 286 8.18 11.75 -13.51
N ASN A 287 8.18 11.14 -12.33
CA ASN A 287 9.32 11.21 -11.40
C ASN A 287 10.60 10.58 -11.98
N TRP A 288 10.45 9.60 -12.86
CA TRP A 288 11.57 8.92 -13.52
C TRP A 288 11.96 9.53 -14.84
N GLY A 289 11.32 10.66 -15.22
CA GLY A 289 11.64 11.41 -16.44
C GLY A 289 11.24 10.71 -17.73
N TRP A 290 10.25 9.81 -17.68
CA TRP A 290 9.68 9.17 -18.86
C TRP A 290 8.66 10.07 -19.57
N VAL A 291 8.14 11.05 -18.87
CA VAL A 291 7.26 12.09 -19.39
C VAL A 291 7.70 13.45 -18.87
N SER A 292 7.40 14.51 -19.60
CA SER A 292 7.66 15.89 -19.20
C SER A 292 6.38 16.71 -19.06
N GLU A 293 6.45 17.85 -18.36
CA GLU A 293 5.31 18.74 -18.17
C GLU A 293 4.77 19.30 -19.50
N GLU A 294 5.66 19.52 -20.46
CA GLU A 294 5.33 20.13 -21.75
C GLU A 294 4.74 19.14 -22.75
N SER A 295 4.95 17.83 -22.57
CA SER A 295 4.59 16.79 -23.54
C SER A 295 3.94 15.56 -22.96
N LEU A 296 3.13 15.72 -21.89
CA LEU A 296 2.49 14.59 -21.17
C LEU A 296 1.78 13.60 -22.11
N LEU A 297 1.03 14.10 -23.08
CA LEU A 297 0.25 13.27 -23.99
C LEU A 297 1.13 12.62 -25.08
N GLU A 298 2.08 13.36 -25.61
CA GLU A 298 3.00 12.92 -26.65
C GLU A 298 3.98 11.87 -26.15
N ASP A 299 4.34 11.93 -24.86
CA ASP A 299 5.29 11.02 -24.22
C ASP A 299 4.63 9.68 -23.77
N ILE A 300 3.30 9.54 -23.85
CA ILE A 300 2.59 8.32 -23.44
C ILE A 300 3.15 7.05 -24.07
N PRO A 301 3.41 6.97 -25.40
CA PRO A 301 3.95 5.75 -25.98
C PRO A 301 5.29 5.35 -25.36
N TYR A 302 6.18 6.31 -25.09
CA TYR A 302 7.46 6.05 -24.45
C TYR A 302 7.28 5.58 -22.99
N ALA A 303 6.39 6.23 -22.25
CA ALA A 303 6.08 5.82 -20.87
C ALA A 303 5.52 4.39 -20.81
N ILE A 304 4.68 4.01 -21.76
CA ILE A 304 4.14 2.65 -21.90
C ILE A 304 5.27 1.64 -22.17
N ASP A 305 6.13 1.91 -23.16
CA ASP A 305 7.26 1.02 -23.49
C ASP A 305 8.19 0.80 -22.27
N GLN A 306 8.46 1.87 -21.49
CA GLN A 306 9.28 1.78 -20.28
C GLN A 306 8.56 1.00 -19.17
N THR A 307 7.25 1.20 -19.01
CA THR A 307 6.41 0.49 -18.06
C THR A 307 6.41 -1.01 -18.33
N ASP A 308 6.21 -1.42 -19.58
CA ASP A 308 6.20 -2.84 -19.96
C ASP A 308 7.57 -3.48 -19.74
N ALA A 309 8.65 -2.78 -20.11
CA ALA A 309 10.00 -3.24 -19.84
C ALA A 309 10.29 -3.39 -18.34
N TYR A 310 9.78 -2.46 -17.52
CA TYR A 310 9.93 -2.50 -16.08
C TYR A 310 9.15 -3.67 -15.46
N ILE A 311 7.90 -3.87 -15.84
CA ILE A 311 7.10 -5.03 -15.40
C ILE A 311 7.83 -6.32 -15.77
N GLN A 312 8.26 -6.46 -17.02
CA GLN A 312 8.93 -7.65 -17.51
C GLN A 312 10.25 -7.96 -16.78
N ALA A 313 10.99 -6.93 -16.35
CA ALA A 313 12.24 -7.13 -15.60
C ALA A 313 12.02 -7.81 -14.21
N HIS A 314 10.81 -7.70 -13.64
CA HIS A 314 10.49 -8.28 -12.34
C HIS A 314 9.83 -9.67 -12.45
N MET A 315 9.31 -10.04 -13.63
CA MET A 315 8.58 -11.30 -13.82
C MET A 315 9.43 -12.54 -13.55
N ALA A 316 10.72 -12.53 -13.88
CA ALA A 316 11.60 -13.67 -13.64
C ALA A 316 11.69 -14.06 -12.15
N VAL A 317 11.70 -13.09 -11.25
CA VAL A 317 11.70 -13.33 -9.80
C VAL A 317 10.35 -13.86 -9.34
N ALA A 318 9.25 -13.30 -9.85
CA ALA A 318 7.90 -13.76 -9.57
C ALA A 318 7.69 -15.22 -9.97
N GLU A 319 8.12 -15.59 -11.18
CA GLU A 319 8.05 -16.95 -11.70
C GLU A 319 8.90 -17.93 -10.88
N LYS A 320 10.14 -17.53 -10.57
CA LYS A 320 11.08 -18.35 -9.78
C LYS A 320 10.54 -18.71 -8.42
N TYR A 321 9.93 -17.75 -7.73
CA TYR A 321 9.41 -17.94 -6.36
C TYR A 321 7.90 -18.18 -6.31
N ARG A 322 7.22 -18.22 -7.48
CA ARG A 322 5.76 -18.36 -7.60
C ARG A 322 5.01 -17.39 -6.70
N LYS A 323 5.38 -16.10 -6.79
CA LYS A 323 4.75 -15.01 -6.05
C LYS A 323 4.04 -14.08 -7.00
N PRO A 324 2.80 -13.66 -6.71
CA PRO A 324 2.14 -12.64 -7.51
C PRO A 324 2.86 -11.29 -7.40
N ILE A 325 2.76 -10.47 -8.44
CA ILE A 325 3.22 -9.07 -8.46
C ILE A 325 2.01 -8.15 -8.37
N VAL A 326 2.14 -7.12 -7.57
CA VAL A 326 1.21 -5.98 -7.51
C VAL A 326 1.98 -4.69 -7.80
N ILE A 327 1.49 -3.91 -8.77
CA ILE A 327 1.93 -2.52 -8.97
C ILE A 327 1.21 -1.69 -7.92
N GLU A 328 1.84 -1.46 -6.77
CA GLU A 328 1.15 -0.84 -5.62
C GLU A 328 1.11 0.67 -5.64
N GLU A 329 1.94 1.28 -6.48
CA GLU A 329 1.83 2.69 -6.80
C GLU A 329 2.10 2.92 -8.28
N PHE A 330 1.28 3.72 -8.87
CA PHE A 330 1.50 4.39 -10.14
C PHE A 330 0.60 5.62 -10.16
N GLY A 331 1.08 6.67 -10.78
CA GLY A 331 0.34 7.91 -10.90
C GLY A 331 0.65 8.60 -12.22
N PHE A 332 -0.21 9.52 -12.59
CA PHE A 332 0.00 10.33 -13.79
C PHE A 332 -0.66 11.72 -13.59
N PRO A 333 0.03 12.81 -13.93
CA PRO A 333 -0.52 14.17 -13.77
C PRO A 333 -1.77 14.41 -14.61
N ARG A 334 -2.51 15.48 -14.28
CA ARG A 334 -3.59 16.00 -15.11
C ARG A 334 -3.05 16.69 -16.36
N ASP A 335 -3.89 16.83 -17.37
CA ASP A 335 -3.53 17.48 -18.63
C ASP A 335 -2.96 18.89 -18.39
N GLY A 336 -1.88 19.22 -19.11
CA GLY A 336 -1.17 20.48 -18.96
C GLY A 336 -0.45 20.68 -17.63
N PHE A 337 -0.24 19.61 -16.85
CA PHE A 337 0.38 19.65 -15.52
C PHE A 337 -0.34 20.61 -14.55
N LEU A 338 -1.68 20.62 -14.64
CA LEU A 338 -2.54 21.45 -13.80
C LEU A 338 -3.09 20.63 -12.63
N PHE A 339 -3.37 21.33 -11.51
CA PHE A 339 -3.74 20.68 -10.25
C PHE A 339 -5.24 20.74 -9.93
N SER A 340 -5.98 21.65 -10.59
CA SER A 340 -7.41 21.80 -10.35
C SER A 340 -8.17 20.54 -10.74
N LYS A 341 -9.10 20.09 -9.88
CA LYS A 341 -10.01 18.97 -10.16
C LYS A 341 -10.92 19.18 -11.37
N ASP A 342 -11.04 20.43 -11.85
CA ASP A 342 -11.81 20.75 -13.04
C ASP A 342 -11.01 20.56 -14.35
N THR A 343 -9.71 20.27 -14.25
CA THR A 343 -8.85 19.98 -15.40
C THR A 343 -9.06 18.55 -15.89
N THR A 344 -9.00 18.36 -17.21
CA THR A 344 -9.12 17.04 -17.85
C THR A 344 -7.98 16.10 -17.47
N THR A 345 -8.17 14.80 -17.73
CA THR A 345 -7.24 13.71 -17.36
C THR A 345 -6.92 12.82 -18.56
N SER A 346 -6.92 13.37 -19.78
CA SER A 346 -6.82 12.58 -21.02
C SER A 346 -5.54 11.74 -21.10
N ALA A 347 -4.38 12.32 -20.73
CA ALA A 347 -3.10 11.61 -20.71
C ALA A 347 -3.09 10.53 -19.63
N ARG A 348 -3.57 10.85 -18.42
CA ARG A 348 -3.75 9.90 -17.31
C ARG A 348 -4.64 8.74 -17.73
N ASP A 349 -5.77 9.02 -18.34
CA ASP A 349 -6.76 8.03 -18.73
C ASP A 349 -6.21 7.01 -19.73
N LEU A 350 -5.38 7.45 -20.68
CA LEU A 350 -4.67 6.57 -21.62
C LEU A 350 -3.64 5.69 -20.88
N TYR A 351 -2.82 6.27 -20.03
CA TYR A 351 -1.80 5.53 -19.30
C TYR A 351 -2.42 4.51 -18.31
N TYR A 352 -3.48 4.89 -17.59
CA TYR A 352 -4.20 4.00 -16.68
C TYR A 352 -4.87 2.86 -17.42
N SER A 353 -5.47 3.15 -18.59
CA SER A 353 -6.09 2.11 -19.44
C SER A 353 -5.09 1.04 -19.82
N HIS A 354 -3.85 1.42 -20.21
CA HIS A 354 -2.80 0.47 -20.53
C HIS A 354 -2.47 -0.47 -19.36
N LEU A 355 -2.25 0.07 -18.16
CA LEU A 355 -1.96 -0.75 -16.97
C LEU A 355 -3.12 -1.69 -16.63
N PHE A 356 -4.36 -1.24 -16.79
CA PHE A 356 -5.53 -2.09 -16.56
C PHE A 356 -5.66 -3.19 -17.61
N ASP A 357 -5.26 -2.93 -18.85
CA ASP A 357 -5.22 -3.92 -19.91
C ASP A 357 -4.15 -5.00 -19.62
N CYS A 358 -2.97 -4.63 -19.09
CA CYS A 358 -1.96 -5.58 -18.61
C CYS A 358 -2.53 -6.52 -17.52
N ILE A 359 -3.30 -6.01 -16.56
CA ILE A 359 -3.96 -6.85 -15.55
C ILE A 359 -5.03 -7.75 -16.16
N GLN A 360 -5.80 -7.24 -17.13
CA GLN A 360 -6.82 -8.01 -17.82
C GLN A 360 -6.21 -9.18 -18.61
N GLU A 361 -5.13 -8.94 -19.33
CA GLU A 361 -4.37 -9.96 -20.08
C GLU A 361 -3.81 -11.02 -19.13
N SER A 362 -3.17 -10.59 -18.05
CA SER A 362 -2.70 -11.50 -17.01
C SER A 362 -3.83 -12.33 -16.40
N ALA A 363 -5.01 -11.74 -16.18
CA ALA A 363 -6.18 -12.46 -15.67
C ALA A 363 -6.74 -13.49 -16.67
N ALA A 364 -6.68 -13.19 -17.98
CA ALA A 364 -7.10 -14.11 -19.03
C ALA A 364 -6.18 -15.31 -19.19
N GLU A 365 -4.89 -15.14 -18.91
CA GLU A 365 -3.86 -16.16 -19.05
C GLU A 365 -3.54 -16.90 -17.74
N GLY A 366 -4.06 -16.40 -16.62
CA GLY A 366 -3.71 -16.91 -15.30
C GLY A 366 -2.28 -16.56 -14.87
N GLY A 367 -1.78 -15.39 -15.29
CA GLY A 367 -0.44 -14.88 -15.04
C GLY A 367 -0.20 -14.44 -13.59
N LEU A 368 1.00 -13.95 -13.32
CA LEU A 368 1.43 -13.55 -11.97
C LEU A 368 1.28 -12.04 -11.70
N LEU A 369 1.04 -11.20 -12.71
CA LEU A 369 0.71 -9.79 -12.51
C LEU A 369 -0.74 -9.70 -12.02
N ALA A 370 -0.91 -9.51 -10.71
CA ALA A 370 -2.16 -9.80 -10.04
C ALA A 370 -2.99 -8.56 -9.67
N GLY A 371 -2.39 -7.38 -9.68
CA GLY A 371 -3.15 -6.18 -9.33
C GLY A 371 -2.39 -4.88 -9.48
N VAL A 372 -3.15 -3.80 -9.41
CA VAL A 372 -2.62 -2.43 -9.39
C VAL A 372 -3.36 -1.61 -8.34
N ASN A 373 -2.63 -0.73 -7.64
CA ASN A 373 -3.18 0.30 -6.76
C ASN A 373 -2.71 1.66 -7.25
N PHE A 374 -3.61 2.46 -7.83
CA PHE A 374 -3.24 3.79 -8.29
C PHE A 374 -2.96 4.76 -7.13
N TRP A 375 -2.09 5.71 -7.35
CA TRP A 375 -1.82 6.83 -6.47
C TRP A 375 -2.51 8.08 -7.01
N ALA A 376 -3.49 8.66 -6.29
CA ALA A 376 -4.15 8.05 -5.17
C ALA A 376 -5.61 8.56 -5.14
N TRP A 377 -6.43 8.04 -4.27
CA TRP A 377 -7.83 8.44 -4.20
C TRP A 377 -7.98 9.83 -3.58
N GLY A 378 -8.43 10.80 -4.35
CA GLY A 378 -8.81 12.14 -3.91
C GLY A 378 -10.30 12.26 -3.57
N GLY A 379 -11.12 11.45 -4.24
CA GLY A 379 -12.53 11.28 -3.95
C GLY A 379 -13.33 12.58 -3.93
N TYR A 380 -13.97 12.84 -2.81
CA TYR A 380 -14.79 14.03 -2.57
C TYR A 380 -14.03 15.18 -1.90
N ALA A 381 -12.71 15.09 -1.76
CA ALA A 381 -11.92 16.16 -1.14
C ALA A 381 -12.16 17.52 -1.78
N SER A 382 -12.22 18.55 -0.95
CA SER A 382 -12.19 19.94 -1.37
C SER A 382 -10.75 20.39 -1.55
N GLN A 383 -10.46 21.08 -2.66
CA GLN A 383 -9.17 21.75 -2.86
C GLN A 383 -9.22 23.15 -2.29
N SER A 384 -8.12 23.59 -1.66
CA SER A 384 -7.98 24.99 -1.26
C SER A 384 -7.95 25.88 -2.51
N PRO A 385 -8.69 27.01 -2.54
CA PRO A 385 -8.58 27.98 -3.61
C PRO A 385 -7.34 28.89 -3.50
N ASP A 386 -6.68 28.90 -2.32
CA ASP A 386 -5.67 29.91 -1.97
C ASP A 386 -4.24 29.38 -2.06
N HIS A 387 -4.07 28.04 -1.99
CA HIS A 387 -2.75 27.42 -2.02
C HIS A 387 -2.79 26.00 -2.60
N ILE A 388 -1.66 25.53 -3.13
CA ILE A 388 -1.53 24.24 -3.80
C ILE A 388 -0.88 23.15 -2.93
N TYR A 389 -0.23 23.51 -1.84
CA TYR A 389 0.31 22.55 -0.87
C TYR A 389 -0.62 22.44 0.32
N TRP A 390 -0.77 21.25 0.84
CA TRP A 390 -1.60 20.99 2.00
C TRP A 390 -1.19 21.84 3.22
N GLN A 391 -2.18 22.36 3.92
CA GLN A 391 -2.01 23.06 5.20
C GLN A 391 -2.98 22.49 6.23
N THR A 392 -2.64 22.67 7.51
CA THR A 392 -3.51 22.24 8.62
C THR A 392 -4.92 22.81 8.46
N GLY A 393 -5.90 21.93 8.44
CA GLY A 393 -7.32 22.25 8.25
C GLY A 393 -7.84 21.99 6.83
N ASP A 394 -6.96 21.70 5.87
CA ASP A 394 -7.38 21.27 4.54
C ASP A 394 -7.83 19.80 4.55
N ASP A 395 -8.68 19.45 3.59
CA ASP A 395 -8.95 18.06 3.29
C ASP A 395 -7.68 17.37 2.77
N TYR A 396 -7.41 16.15 3.22
CA TYR A 396 -6.49 15.30 2.50
C TYR A 396 -7.15 14.79 1.21
N CYS A 397 -6.39 14.90 0.10
CA CYS A 397 -6.69 14.21 -1.15
C CYS A 397 -5.71 13.04 -1.36
N GLY A 398 -5.42 12.65 -2.60
CA GLY A 398 -4.44 11.57 -2.86
C GLY A 398 -3.00 11.97 -2.62
N ASP A 399 -2.68 13.23 -2.87
CA ASP A 399 -1.31 13.74 -2.78
C ASP A 399 -0.94 14.07 -1.34
N PRO A 400 0.23 13.64 -0.82
CA PRO A 400 0.68 13.96 0.53
C PRO A 400 1.13 15.42 0.65
N ALA A 401 1.40 15.86 1.88
CA ALA A 401 1.59 17.29 2.20
C ALA A 401 2.74 17.97 1.45
N GLN A 402 3.78 17.24 1.05
CA GLN A 402 4.93 17.78 0.30
C GLN A 402 4.67 17.93 -1.20
N GLU A 403 3.56 17.40 -1.72
CA GLU A 403 3.19 17.47 -3.13
C GLU A 403 2.09 18.49 -3.38
N GLN A 404 2.00 18.96 -4.62
CA GLN A 404 0.90 19.83 -5.05
C GLN A 404 -0.41 19.03 -5.02
N GLN A 405 -1.38 19.54 -4.29
CA GLN A 405 -2.67 18.89 -4.10
C GLN A 405 -3.48 18.86 -5.39
N GLY A 406 -3.71 17.68 -5.93
CA GLY A 406 -4.35 17.43 -7.22
C GLY A 406 -3.41 16.95 -8.32
N LEU A 407 -2.10 16.83 -8.04
CA LEU A 407 -1.11 16.36 -9.02
C LEU A 407 -1.46 14.96 -9.54
N ASN A 408 -1.60 13.99 -8.64
CA ASN A 408 -1.93 12.60 -8.96
C ASN A 408 -3.32 12.18 -8.49
N SER A 409 -3.98 13.00 -7.68
CA SER A 409 -5.29 12.66 -7.08
C SER A 409 -6.34 12.32 -8.13
N VAL A 410 -7.04 11.19 -7.92
CA VAL A 410 -8.22 10.79 -8.69
C VAL A 410 -9.46 11.20 -7.91
N TYR A 411 -10.17 12.21 -8.39
CA TYR A 411 -11.40 12.69 -7.77
C TYR A 411 -12.62 11.90 -8.26
N ALA A 412 -13.67 11.85 -7.45
CA ALA A 412 -14.88 11.09 -7.74
C ALA A 412 -15.59 11.50 -9.07
N GLY A 413 -15.36 12.73 -9.53
CA GLY A 413 -15.90 13.27 -10.79
C GLY A 413 -15.00 13.07 -12.01
N ASP A 414 -13.81 12.51 -11.87
CA ASP A 414 -12.88 12.32 -12.98
C ASP A 414 -13.37 11.24 -13.97
N THR A 415 -13.06 11.43 -15.25
CA THR A 415 -13.30 10.42 -16.30
C THR A 415 -12.58 9.12 -16.01
N THR A 416 -11.44 9.20 -15.35
CA THR A 416 -10.63 8.06 -14.86
C THR A 416 -11.48 7.06 -14.06
N VAL A 417 -12.46 7.51 -13.26
CA VAL A 417 -13.34 6.61 -12.47
C VAL A 417 -14.21 5.73 -13.37
N GLY A 418 -14.66 6.27 -14.52
CA GLY A 418 -15.38 5.50 -15.53
C GLY A 418 -14.52 4.38 -16.13
N ILE A 419 -13.27 4.71 -16.47
CA ILE A 419 -12.28 3.75 -17.00
C ILE A 419 -11.98 2.64 -15.99
N ILE A 420 -11.83 2.99 -14.71
CA ILE A 420 -11.62 2.02 -13.62
C ILE A 420 -12.80 1.03 -13.55
N ARG A 421 -14.04 1.51 -13.57
CA ARG A 421 -15.26 0.65 -13.52
C ARG A 421 -15.32 -0.34 -14.67
N GLU A 422 -15.05 0.12 -15.89
CA GLU A 422 -15.00 -0.72 -17.07
C GLU A 422 -13.89 -1.77 -16.97
N ALA A 423 -12.71 -1.38 -16.56
CA ALA A 423 -11.56 -2.27 -16.40
C ALA A 423 -11.82 -3.36 -15.36
N VAL A 424 -12.36 -3.01 -14.18
CA VAL A 424 -12.74 -4.00 -13.14
C VAL A 424 -13.72 -5.04 -13.69
N SER A 425 -14.71 -4.60 -14.48
CA SER A 425 -15.67 -5.51 -15.11
C SER A 425 -14.99 -6.47 -16.10
N ARG A 426 -14.09 -5.95 -16.95
CA ARG A 426 -13.33 -6.74 -17.94
C ARG A 426 -12.41 -7.76 -17.26
N ILE A 427 -11.65 -7.35 -16.24
CA ILE A 427 -10.74 -8.22 -15.47
C ILE A 427 -11.52 -9.37 -14.82
N SER A 428 -12.64 -9.05 -14.15
CA SER A 428 -13.50 -10.07 -13.51
C SER A 428 -14.10 -11.03 -14.53
N GLY A 429 -14.47 -10.54 -15.73
CA GLY A 429 -14.97 -11.35 -16.84
C GLY A 429 -13.90 -12.29 -17.40
N SER A 430 -12.70 -11.79 -17.64
CA SER A 430 -11.56 -12.55 -18.14
C SER A 430 -11.20 -13.70 -17.19
N TYR A 431 -11.10 -13.44 -15.89
CA TYR A 431 -10.82 -14.48 -14.90
C TYR A 431 -11.91 -15.55 -14.81
N LYS A 432 -13.18 -15.18 -14.91
CA LYS A 432 -14.30 -16.16 -14.90
C LYS A 432 -14.29 -17.07 -16.12
N ASN A 433 -13.82 -16.58 -17.26
CA ASN A 433 -13.73 -17.38 -18.48
C ASN A 433 -12.56 -18.36 -18.47
N LEU A 434 -11.56 -18.14 -17.63
CA LEU A 434 -10.41 -19.03 -17.46
C LEU A 434 -10.76 -20.28 -16.64
N ASN A 435 -11.72 -20.17 -15.70
CA ASN A 435 -12.15 -21.23 -14.78
C ASN A 435 -13.53 -21.81 -15.14
#